data_429ead07dac2ee0930a7ff36efb78440
#
_entry.id   429ead07dac2ee0930a7ff36efb78440
#
_cell.length_a   1.000
_cell.length_b   1.000
_cell.length_c   1.000
_cell.angle_alpha   90.00
_cell.angle_beta   90.00
_cell.angle_gamma   90.00
#
_symmetry.space_group_name_H-M   'P 1'
#
loop_
_entity.id
_entity.type
_entity.pdbx_description
1 polymer ?
#
loop_
_entity_poly.entity_id
_entity_poly.type
_entity_poly.pdbx_seq_one_letter_code
_entity_poly.pdbx_strand_id
1 'polypeptide(L)'
;YGIDGYCCEVGDKLRETSDKPINYAGIAIKGLLFHYHPTSATVIVDGVEHKYKKVWLAPTMNGRYYGGGMIPTPKQDRLNKEHTVSVMVYYGSGKIKSLAVFPSIFKGEHVNHKEMVEVLSGKEITVRFDSPAALQVDGETIIGVTEYSVRTGKAAEKLNPAEAFVCA
;
A
#
# COMPACT_ATOMS: atom_id res chain seq x y z
N TYR A 1 -0.90 -2.78 -1.47
CA TYR A 1 -1.82 -2.86 -2.61
C TYR A 1 -1.51 -1.79 -3.64
N GLY A 2 -1.70 -2.12 -4.91
CA GLY A 2 -1.35 -1.24 -6.01
C GLY A 2 -0.04 -1.68 -6.66
N ILE A 3 0.82 -0.73 -7.03
CA ILE A 3 2.07 -1.04 -7.74
C ILE A 3 3.06 -1.86 -6.89
N ASP A 4 3.01 -1.78 -5.58
CA ASP A 4 3.82 -2.61 -4.69
C ASP A 4 3.44 -4.10 -4.79
N GLY A 5 2.14 -4.42 -4.77
CA GLY A 5 1.65 -5.77 -5.01
C GLY A 5 2.07 -6.30 -6.39
N TYR A 6 1.97 -5.47 -7.43
CA TYR A 6 2.48 -5.79 -8.75
C TYR A 6 3.98 -6.10 -8.74
N CYS A 7 4.78 -5.30 -8.03
CA CYS A 7 6.23 -5.53 -7.94
C CYS A 7 6.56 -6.85 -7.24
N CYS A 8 5.82 -7.22 -6.19
CA CYS A 8 5.99 -8.50 -5.51
C CYS A 8 5.61 -9.66 -6.42
N GLU A 9 4.47 -9.61 -7.10
CA GLU A 9 4.04 -10.64 -8.05
C GLU A 9 5.06 -10.89 -9.16
N VAL A 10 5.60 -9.80 -9.76
CA VAL A 10 6.65 -9.92 -10.79
C VAL A 10 7.96 -10.42 -10.18
N GLY A 11 8.31 -9.97 -8.98
CA GLY A 11 9.49 -10.42 -8.25
C GLY A 11 9.45 -11.92 -7.96
N ASP A 12 8.31 -12.43 -7.50
CA ASP A 12 8.11 -13.85 -7.20
C ASP A 12 8.27 -14.71 -8.47
N LYS A 13 7.65 -14.30 -9.59
CA LYS A 13 7.84 -14.96 -10.90
C LYS A 13 9.31 -14.96 -11.36
N LEU A 14 10.06 -13.90 -11.07
CA LEU A 14 11.49 -13.83 -11.41
C LEU A 14 12.33 -14.74 -10.51
N ARG A 15 11.97 -14.93 -9.24
CA ARG A 15 12.65 -15.87 -8.33
C ARG A 15 12.52 -17.33 -8.78
N GLU A 16 11.36 -17.67 -9.34
CA GLU A 16 11.13 -19.02 -9.89
C GLU A 16 12.02 -19.31 -11.12
N THR A 17 12.47 -18.27 -11.83
CA THR A 17 13.19 -18.42 -13.10
C THR A 17 14.65 -17.99 -13.05
N SER A 18 15.13 -17.37 -11.96
CA SER A 18 16.51 -16.82 -11.87
C SER A 18 16.98 -16.67 -10.43
N ASP A 19 18.21 -17.10 -10.18
CA ASP A 19 18.91 -16.91 -8.89
C ASP A 19 19.57 -15.53 -8.74
N LYS A 20 19.34 -14.61 -9.68
CA LYS A 20 19.93 -13.26 -9.63
C LYS A 20 19.20 -12.37 -8.64
N PRO A 21 19.92 -11.43 -7.97
CA PRO A 21 19.29 -10.45 -7.09
C PRO A 21 18.20 -9.67 -7.80
N ILE A 22 17.03 -9.54 -7.18
CA ILE A 22 15.87 -8.87 -7.77
C ILE A 22 15.98 -7.37 -7.56
N ASN A 23 15.93 -6.62 -8.66
CA ASN A 23 15.88 -5.16 -8.62
C ASN A 23 14.43 -4.67 -8.56
N TYR A 24 13.84 -4.65 -7.36
CA TYR A 24 12.46 -4.18 -7.16
C TYR A 24 12.23 -2.75 -7.60
N ALA A 25 13.21 -1.86 -7.45
CA ALA A 25 13.10 -0.48 -7.92
C ALA A 25 12.97 -0.42 -9.44
N GLY A 26 13.75 -1.22 -10.17
CA GLY A 26 13.66 -1.35 -11.63
C GLY A 26 12.33 -1.94 -12.08
N ILE A 27 11.79 -2.92 -11.36
CA ILE A 27 10.45 -3.50 -11.61
C ILE A 27 9.38 -2.43 -11.39
N ALA A 28 9.44 -1.69 -10.30
CA ALA A 28 8.50 -0.62 -9.99
C ALA A 28 8.47 0.45 -11.08
N ILE A 29 9.65 0.92 -11.52
CA ILE A 29 9.77 1.92 -12.58
C ILE A 29 9.19 1.40 -13.90
N LYS A 30 9.55 0.19 -14.33
CA LYS A 30 9.01 -0.42 -15.55
C LYS A 30 7.50 -0.68 -15.43
N GLY A 31 7.05 -1.18 -14.30
CA GLY A 31 5.63 -1.41 -14.01
C GLY A 31 4.83 -0.10 -14.13
N LEU A 32 5.29 0.96 -13.48
CA LEU A 32 4.65 2.26 -13.46
C LEU A 32 4.57 2.88 -14.86
N LEU A 33 5.61 2.71 -15.70
CA LEU A 33 5.65 3.26 -17.04
C LEU A 33 4.81 2.48 -18.05
N PHE A 34 4.86 1.14 -18.03
CA PHE A 34 4.41 0.34 -19.16
C PHE A 34 3.27 -0.63 -18.85
N HIS A 35 3.21 -1.19 -17.65
CA HIS A 35 2.31 -2.32 -17.37
C HIS A 35 1.21 -2.02 -16.37
N TYR A 36 1.49 -1.21 -15.34
CA TYR A 36 0.51 -0.94 -14.31
C TYR A 36 -0.51 0.13 -14.74
N HIS A 37 -1.79 -0.17 -14.54
CA HIS A 37 -2.90 0.76 -14.77
C HIS A 37 -3.58 1.03 -13.42
N PRO A 38 -3.59 2.30 -12.97
CA PRO A 38 -4.25 2.64 -11.73
C PRO A 38 -5.76 2.45 -11.84
N THR A 39 -6.35 1.84 -10.82
CA THR A 39 -7.78 1.64 -10.69
C THR A 39 -8.39 2.64 -9.71
N SER A 40 -9.71 2.76 -9.67
CA SER A 40 -10.39 3.51 -8.61
C SER A 40 -10.42 2.67 -7.33
N ALA A 41 -10.49 3.35 -6.19
CA ALA A 41 -10.60 2.70 -4.89
C ALA A 41 -11.50 3.51 -3.96
N THR A 42 -12.19 2.79 -3.07
CA THR A 42 -12.86 3.34 -1.90
C THR A 42 -12.06 2.96 -0.66
N VAL A 43 -11.68 3.95 0.12
CA VAL A 43 -11.01 3.75 1.42
C VAL A 43 -12.00 4.13 2.51
N ILE A 44 -12.26 3.21 3.43
CA ILE A 44 -13.18 3.41 4.54
C ILE A 44 -12.33 3.46 5.81
N VAL A 45 -12.39 4.58 6.53
CA VAL A 45 -11.67 4.78 7.78
C VAL A 45 -12.67 5.01 8.89
N ASP A 46 -12.71 4.12 9.86
CA ASP A 46 -13.66 4.17 11.00
C ASP A 46 -15.12 4.40 10.54
N GLY A 47 -15.52 3.77 9.43
CA GLY A 47 -16.85 3.88 8.83
C GLY A 47 -17.06 5.07 7.88
N VAL A 48 -16.08 5.95 7.70
CA VAL A 48 -16.16 7.10 6.78
C VAL A 48 -15.56 6.72 5.43
N GLU A 49 -16.34 6.85 4.35
CA GLU A 49 -15.92 6.54 2.99
C GLU A 49 -15.19 7.70 2.30
N HIS A 50 -14.06 7.39 1.68
CA HIS A 50 -13.27 8.26 0.82
C HIS A 50 -13.10 7.60 -0.54
N LYS A 51 -13.46 8.29 -1.64
CA LYS A 51 -13.40 7.73 -3.00
C LYS A 51 -12.30 8.37 -3.81
N TYR A 52 -11.45 7.54 -4.42
CA TYR A 52 -10.30 7.97 -5.20
C TYR A 52 -10.33 7.39 -6.60
N LYS A 53 -9.92 8.20 -7.57
CA LYS A 53 -9.72 7.76 -8.96
C LYS A 53 -8.24 7.64 -9.27
N LYS A 54 -7.87 6.68 -10.11
CA LYS A 54 -6.48 6.44 -10.53
C LYS A 54 -5.55 6.25 -9.33
N VAL A 55 -5.85 5.27 -8.49
CA VAL A 55 -5.01 4.92 -7.33
C VAL A 55 -3.81 4.09 -7.80
N TRP A 56 -2.63 4.61 -7.55
CA TRP A 56 -1.36 3.97 -7.87
C TRP A 56 -0.89 3.07 -6.73
N LEU A 57 -1.10 3.50 -5.50
CA LEU A 57 -0.62 2.85 -4.30
C LEU A 57 -1.52 3.18 -3.12
N ALA A 58 -1.86 2.18 -2.31
CA ALA A 58 -2.64 2.35 -1.10
C ALA A 58 -2.15 1.37 0.00
N PRO A 59 -0.96 1.59 0.59
CA PRO A 59 -0.48 0.79 1.70
C PRO A 59 -1.13 1.24 3.00
N THR A 60 -1.58 0.27 3.81
CA THR A 60 -1.95 0.51 5.20
C THR A 60 -0.79 0.11 6.10
N MET A 61 -0.42 1.00 7.01
CA MET A 61 0.82 0.96 7.77
C MET A 61 0.57 1.06 9.27
N ASN A 62 1.21 0.20 10.04
CA ASN A 62 1.33 0.35 11.49
C ASN A 62 2.57 1.15 11.90
N GLY A 63 3.58 1.21 11.04
CA GLY A 63 4.82 1.97 11.21
C GLY A 63 5.06 2.96 10.08
N ARG A 64 6.24 3.61 10.09
CA ARG A 64 6.61 4.61 9.08
C ARG A 64 7.20 4.01 7.82
N TYR A 65 7.87 2.86 7.93
CA TYR A 65 8.78 2.33 6.92
C TYR A 65 8.29 1.02 6.32
N TYR A 66 8.48 0.84 5.03
CA TYR A 66 8.39 -0.45 4.37
C TYR A 66 9.24 -0.47 3.08
N GLY A 67 9.37 -1.65 2.45
CA GLY A 67 9.87 -1.82 1.08
C GLY A 67 11.20 -1.13 0.80
N GLY A 68 12.27 -1.44 1.56
CA GLY A 68 13.61 -0.91 1.29
C GLY A 68 13.83 0.54 1.68
N GLY A 69 13.10 1.05 2.68
CA GLY A 69 13.31 2.38 3.25
C GLY A 69 12.35 3.46 2.77
N MET A 70 11.28 3.10 2.10
CA MET A 70 10.18 4.04 1.82
C MET A 70 9.47 4.44 3.11
N ILE A 71 8.95 5.67 3.15
CA ILE A 71 8.28 6.28 4.29
C ILE A 71 6.86 6.71 3.90
N PRO A 72 5.91 5.78 3.66
CA PRO A 72 4.57 6.14 3.16
C PRO A 72 3.78 7.00 4.12
N THR A 73 3.92 6.74 5.41
CA THR A 73 3.17 7.40 6.48
C THR A 73 4.12 8.05 7.49
N PRO A 74 4.74 9.21 7.17
CA PRO A 74 5.84 9.79 7.95
C PRO A 74 5.49 10.11 9.41
N LYS A 75 4.20 10.35 9.68
CA LYS A 75 3.70 10.70 11.02
C LYS A 75 3.18 9.48 11.80
N GLN A 76 3.11 8.29 11.18
CA GLN A 76 2.65 7.09 11.86
C GLN A 76 3.66 6.65 12.93
N ASP A 77 3.14 6.28 14.10
CA ASP A 77 3.91 5.73 15.20
C ASP A 77 3.27 4.40 15.64
N ARG A 78 4.05 3.32 15.63
CA ARG A 78 3.60 1.99 16.10
C ARG A 78 3.10 1.98 17.54
N LEU A 79 3.63 2.90 18.35
CA LEU A 79 3.32 3.02 19.78
C LEU A 79 2.37 4.18 20.06
N ASN A 80 1.62 4.65 19.06
CA ASN A 80 0.69 5.75 19.28
C ASN A 80 -0.39 5.35 20.30
N LYS A 81 -0.71 6.27 21.21
CA LYS A 81 -1.64 6.03 22.33
C LYS A 81 -3.08 5.77 21.88
N GLU A 82 -3.43 6.20 20.68
CA GLU A 82 -4.76 6.05 20.11
C GLU A 82 -4.97 4.68 19.46
N HIS A 83 -3.88 3.90 19.34
CA HIS A 83 -3.89 2.60 18.67
C HIS A 83 -4.50 2.71 17.27
N THR A 84 -3.94 3.59 16.43
CA THR A 84 -4.37 3.78 15.04
C THR A 84 -3.33 3.24 14.06
N VAL A 85 -3.80 2.83 12.90
CA VAL A 85 -3.01 2.59 11.70
C VAL A 85 -3.25 3.69 10.68
N SER A 86 -2.38 3.84 9.70
CA SER A 86 -2.53 4.86 8.66
C SER A 86 -2.51 4.23 7.28
N VAL A 87 -3.38 4.71 6.39
CA VAL A 87 -3.33 4.40 4.97
C VAL A 87 -2.84 5.63 4.20
N MET A 88 -1.87 5.44 3.33
CA MET A 88 -1.50 6.45 2.33
C MET A 88 -2.20 6.11 1.02
N VAL A 89 -2.87 7.07 0.41
CA VAL A 89 -3.45 6.92 -0.92
C VAL A 89 -2.69 7.82 -1.89
N TYR A 90 -2.07 7.21 -2.89
CA TYR A 90 -1.37 7.90 -3.97
C TYR A 90 -2.23 7.80 -5.23
N TYR A 91 -2.81 8.92 -5.72
CA TYR A 91 -3.93 8.91 -6.66
C TYR A 91 -3.93 10.08 -7.65
N GLY A 92 -4.86 10.05 -8.60
CA GLY A 92 -5.29 11.20 -9.42
C GLY A 92 -4.32 11.65 -10.49
N SER A 93 -3.05 11.26 -10.46
CA SER A 93 -2.03 11.76 -11.37
C SER A 93 -1.82 10.86 -12.59
N GLY A 94 -1.25 11.47 -13.66
CA GLY A 94 -0.74 10.71 -14.81
C GLY A 94 0.63 10.08 -14.52
N LYS A 95 1.03 9.11 -15.35
CA LYS A 95 2.27 8.33 -15.21
C LYS A 95 3.52 9.18 -14.99
N ILE A 96 3.72 10.22 -15.79
CA ILE A 96 4.92 11.06 -15.74
C ILE A 96 4.99 11.83 -14.40
N LYS A 97 3.87 12.41 -13.96
CA LYS A 97 3.82 13.13 -12.68
C LYS A 97 4.01 12.17 -11.50
N SER A 98 3.37 11.00 -11.55
CA SER A 98 3.56 9.97 -10.53
C SER A 98 5.01 9.54 -10.42
N LEU A 99 5.68 9.32 -11.55
CA LEU A 99 7.09 8.93 -11.58
C LEU A 99 8.01 10.02 -11.01
N ALA A 100 7.72 11.29 -11.30
CA ALA A 100 8.52 12.42 -10.81
C ALA A 100 8.41 12.62 -9.30
N VAL A 101 7.22 12.38 -8.72
CA VAL A 101 6.97 12.56 -7.29
C VAL A 101 7.32 11.31 -6.46
N PHE A 102 7.22 10.11 -7.05
CA PHE A 102 7.44 8.86 -6.33
C PHE A 102 8.76 8.77 -5.54
N PRO A 103 9.92 9.24 -6.03
CA PRO A 103 11.17 9.21 -5.25
C PRO A 103 11.12 9.99 -3.95
N SER A 104 10.24 10.97 -3.81
CA SER A 104 10.08 11.74 -2.58
C SER A 104 9.52 10.92 -1.40
N ILE A 105 8.99 9.71 -1.68
CA ILE A 105 8.51 8.77 -0.65
C ILE A 105 9.65 8.30 0.26
N PHE A 106 10.88 8.21 -0.23
CA PHE A 106 12.05 7.83 0.56
C PHE A 106 12.45 8.88 1.60
N LYS A 107 12.00 10.13 1.41
CA LYS A 107 12.19 11.23 2.36
C LYS A 107 10.93 11.57 3.15
N GLY A 108 9.81 10.93 2.84
CA GLY A 108 8.50 11.27 3.41
C GLY A 108 7.95 12.61 2.92
N GLU A 109 8.52 13.21 1.88
CA GLU A 109 8.13 14.52 1.33
C GLU A 109 6.92 14.44 0.37
N HIS A 110 6.58 13.24 -0.12
CA HIS A 110 5.43 12.99 -0.99
C HIS A 110 4.12 13.50 -0.39
N VAL A 111 3.97 13.52 0.93
CA VAL A 111 2.78 14.03 1.64
C VAL A 111 2.54 15.52 1.44
N ASN A 112 3.52 16.25 0.90
CA ASN A 112 3.37 17.66 0.55
C ASN A 112 2.56 17.86 -0.75
N HIS A 113 2.46 16.81 -1.57
CA HIS A 113 1.67 16.79 -2.82
C HIS A 113 0.21 16.41 -2.55
N LYS A 114 -0.51 17.26 -1.82
CA LYS A 114 -1.88 17.01 -1.36
C LYS A 114 -2.90 16.77 -2.48
N GLU A 115 -2.59 17.20 -3.70
CA GLU A 115 -3.41 16.97 -4.89
C GLU A 115 -3.35 15.53 -5.42
N MET A 116 -2.41 14.71 -4.92
CA MET A 116 -2.23 13.34 -5.36
C MET A 116 -1.81 12.36 -4.25
N VAL A 117 -1.63 12.85 -3.03
CA VAL A 117 -1.30 12.03 -1.87
C VAL A 117 -2.15 12.44 -0.69
N GLU A 118 -2.83 11.49 -0.10
CA GLU A 118 -3.57 11.67 1.15
C GLU A 118 -3.18 10.57 2.14
N VAL A 119 -3.04 10.94 3.40
CA VAL A 119 -2.80 10.00 4.50
C VAL A 119 -3.93 10.11 5.49
N LEU A 120 -4.64 9.01 5.69
CA LEU A 120 -5.75 8.88 6.64
C LEU A 120 -5.33 7.94 7.76
N SER A 121 -5.82 8.18 8.98
CA SER A 121 -5.52 7.36 10.15
C SER A 121 -6.79 6.98 10.89
N GLY A 122 -6.89 5.75 11.35
CA GLY A 122 -8.04 5.22 12.08
C GLY A 122 -7.73 3.90 12.76
N LYS A 123 -8.71 3.38 13.49
CA LYS A 123 -8.63 2.07 14.16
C LYS A 123 -9.01 0.93 13.24
N GLU A 124 -9.86 1.20 12.29
CA GLU A 124 -10.29 0.25 11.26
C GLU A 124 -10.20 0.91 9.89
N ILE A 125 -9.48 0.29 8.98
CA ILE A 125 -9.30 0.76 7.61
C ILE A 125 -9.65 -0.37 6.66
N THR A 126 -10.60 -0.13 5.76
CA THR A 126 -10.93 -1.02 4.65
C THR A 126 -10.56 -0.34 3.34
N VAL A 127 -9.86 -1.05 2.46
CA VAL A 127 -9.54 -0.59 1.12
C VAL A 127 -10.19 -1.52 0.11
N ARG A 128 -11.07 -0.96 -0.71
CA ARG A 128 -11.81 -1.66 -1.77
C ARG A 128 -11.43 -1.09 -3.12
N PHE A 129 -11.04 -1.95 -4.04
CA PHE A 129 -10.66 -1.59 -5.40
C PHE A 129 -11.70 -2.06 -6.41
N ASP A 130 -11.89 -1.29 -7.48
CA ASP A 130 -12.86 -1.63 -8.54
C ASP A 130 -12.44 -2.84 -9.38
N SER A 131 -11.18 -3.25 -9.31
CA SER A 131 -10.66 -4.43 -10.01
C SER A 131 -9.70 -5.24 -9.13
N PRO A 132 -9.66 -6.58 -9.29
CA PRO A 132 -8.72 -7.42 -8.56
C PRO A 132 -7.27 -7.03 -8.82
N ALA A 133 -6.44 -7.05 -7.78
CA ALA A 133 -5.00 -6.84 -7.90
C ALA A 133 -4.23 -7.65 -6.85
N ALA A 134 -2.91 -7.66 -6.95
CA ALA A 134 -2.06 -8.27 -5.95
C ALA A 134 -2.00 -7.42 -4.68
N LEU A 135 -2.17 -8.05 -3.52
CA LEU A 135 -1.95 -7.49 -2.20
C LEU A 135 -0.61 -8.04 -1.67
N GLN A 136 0.24 -7.16 -1.20
CA GLN A 136 1.45 -7.52 -0.49
C GLN A 136 1.21 -7.35 1.02
N VAL A 137 1.57 -8.36 1.81
CA VAL A 137 1.50 -8.36 3.27
C VAL A 137 2.85 -8.84 3.78
N ASP A 138 3.62 -7.96 4.38
CA ASP A 138 4.96 -8.24 4.94
C ASP A 138 5.89 -9.05 4.00
N GLY A 139 5.79 -8.83 2.69
CA GLY A 139 6.57 -9.52 1.66
C GLY A 139 5.86 -10.68 0.99
N GLU A 140 4.77 -11.19 1.54
CA GLU A 140 3.96 -12.24 0.93
C GLU A 140 2.96 -11.66 -0.08
N THR A 141 2.76 -12.35 -1.20
CA THR A 141 1.87 -11.90 -2.28
C THR A 141 0.56 -12.69 -2.30
N ILE A 142 -0.56 -11.99 -2.24
CA ILE A 142 -1.91 -12.56 -2.38
C ILE A 142 -2.53 -11.99 -3.65
N ILE A 143 -2.83 -12.85 -4.63
CA ILE A 143 -3.39 -12.43 -5.93
C ILE A 143 -4.93 -12.41 -5.91
N GLY A 144 -5.51 -11.56 -6.79
CA GLY A 144 -6.95 -11.52 -7.01
C GLY A 144 -7.74 -10.80 -5.92
N VAL A 145 -7.09 -9.98 -5.10
CA VAL A 145 -7.74 -9.26 -4.01
C VAL A 145 -8.47 -8.03 -4.52
N THR A 146 -9.73 -7.87 -4.16
CA THR A 146 -10.54 -6.68 -4.43
C THR A 146 -10.73 -5.82 -3.20
N GLU A 147 -10.62 -6.41 -2.00
CA GLU A 147 -10.82 -5.72 -0.73
C GLU A 147 -9.91 -6.33 0.34
N TYR A 148 -9.39 -5.50 1.21
CA TYR A 148 -8.78 -5.92 2.46
C TYR A 148 -9.16 -4.95 3.59
N SER A 149 -9.16 -5.47 4.82
CA SER A 149 -9.39 -4.67 6.02
C SER A 149 -8.25 -4.87 7.02
N VAL A 150 -7.87 -3.78 7.67
CA VAL A 150 -6.91 -3.76 8.77
C VAL A 150 -7.61 -3.18 9.99
N ARG A 151 -7.49 -3.88 11.10
CA ARG A 151 -8.05 -3.45 12.38
C ARG A 151 -6.97 -3.49 13.45
N THR A 152 -6.89 -2.46 14.28
CA THR A 152 -6.02 -2.47 15.45
C THR A 152 -6.62 -3.38 16.51
N GLY A 153 -5.91 -4.45 16.90
CA GLY A 153 -6.31 -5.37 17.95
C GLY A 153 -5.74 -4.97 19.30
N LYS A 154 -6.42 -5.36 20.39
CA LYS A 154 -5.76 -5.49 21.68
C LYS A 154 -4.77 -6.64 21.57
N ALA A 155 -3.52 -6.45 22.00
CA ALA A 155 -2.55 -7.53 22.04
C ALA A 155 -3.15 -8.77 22.71
N ALA A 156 -3.12 -9.93 21.98
CA ALA A 156 -3.46 -11.26 22.50
C ALA A 156 -4.95 -11.64 22.71
N GLU A 157 -5.89 -11.28 21.84
CA GLU A 157 -7.00 -12.19 21.60
C GLU A 157 -6.61 -13.17 20.49
N LYS A 158 -6.68 -14.48 20.80
CA LYS A 158 -6.41 -15.56 19.83
C LYS A 158 -7.36 -15.38 18.64
N LEU A 159 -6.82 -15.00 17.51
CA LEU A 159 -7.56 -14.78 16.27
C LEU A 159 -8.05 -16.12 15.72
N ASN A 160 -9.31 -16.15 15.33
CA ASN A 160 -9.90 -17.30 14.66
C ASN A 160 -9.27 -17.40 13.25
N PRO A 161 -8.74 -18.57 12.81
CA PRO A 161 -8.03 -18.71 11.53
C PRO A 161 -8.84 -18.36 10.27
N ALA A 162 -10.18 -18.19 10.42
CA ALA A 162 -11.07 -17.83 9.31
C ALA A 162 -11.12 -16.32 9.01
N GLU A 163 -10.56 -15.49 9.88
CA GLU A 163 -10.47 -14.04 9.68
C GLU A 163 -9.01 -13.70 9.43
N ALA A 164 -8.65 -13.45 8.17
CA ALA A 164 -7.30 -13.03 7.80
C ALA A 164 -7.04 -11.62 8.34
N PHE A 165 -6.40 -11.53 9.50
CA PHE A 165 -5.93 -10.28 10.07
C PHE A 165 -4.50 -10.03 9.64
N VAL A 166 -4.28 -8.87 9.02
CA VAL A 166 -2.96 -8.32 8.82
C VAL A 166 -2.60 -7.53 10.06
N CYS A 167 -1.85 -8.13 10.97
CA CYS A 167 -1.13 -7.37 11.98
C CYS A 167 0.09 -6.74 11.28
N ALA A 168 -0.04 -5.49 10.87
CA ALA A 168 1.10 -4.72 10.38
C ALA A 168 1.95 -4.24 11.55
#